data_82f67e0f0ddc6de8d76242038c66f05f
#
_entry.id   82f67e0f0ddc6de8d76242038c66f05f
#
_cell.length_a   1.000
_cell.length_b   1.000
_cell.length_c   1.000
_cell.angle_alpha   90.00
_cell.angle_beta   90.00
_cell.angle_gamma   90.00
#
_symmetry.space_group_name_H-M   'P 1'
#
loop_
_entity.id
_entity.type
_entity.pdbx_description
1 polymer ?
#
loop_
_entity_poly.entity_id
_entity_poly.type
_entity_poly.pdbx_seq_one_letter_code
_entity_poly.pdbx_strand_id
1 'polypeptide(L)'
;MSDEELLRDTPIISTRGLRKMYGPHLALDDINLEIKKGAIGILGPNGAGKSTLFKCLLGLITTTSGEGTVLGYDIRSQGELIRSKIGYMPEYDALDPNLFAIDQVRYSGELLGMNTKHATQRAHEVLEYVGLKDQRYRKIETFSTGMLQATKLACALIHDPDILICDEPTNGLDQRARSFMLQTLNRTVREGNRSVLMSSHVMDDVQELCQSIVMIHKGRIVVQRSIEELVEQVDKEVEMVIWGGASKMEDELNSMGLELRRLGRVIRVKVTSEKTIDKILQAAVSAGVQVRQMKEYEPDLEDIFLLVMDKLGSQIKGTGDLMTPEHTGGV
;
A
#
# COMPACT_ATOMS: atom_id res chain seq x y z
N MET A 1 -13.03 5.18 -28.70
CA MET A 1 -11.95 5.32 -27.72
C MET A 1 -10.97 6.31 -28.30
N SER A 2 -10.71 7.42 -27.59
CA SER A 2 -9.68 8.38 -28.00
C SER A 2 -8.29 7.80 -27.72
N ASP A 3 -7.24 8.30 -28.40
CA ASP A 3 -5.85 7.89 -28.12
C ASP A 3 -5.46 8.13 -26.64
N GLU A 4 -6.09 9.11 -25.98
CA GLU A 4 -5.93 9.35 -24.55
C GLU A 4 -6.57 8.27 -23.66
N GLU A 5 -7.68 7.65 -24.07
CA GLU A 5 -8.29 6.52 -23.35
C GLU A 5 -7.46 5.25 -23.48
N LEU A 6 -6.89 4.99 -24.67
CA LEU A 6 -5.96 3.89 -24.91
C LEU A 6 -4.67 4.02 -24.08
N LEU A 7 -4.14 5.24 -23.93
CA LEU A 7 -2.94 5.51 -23.12
C LEU A 7 -3.19 5.37 -21.61
N ARG A 8 -4.42 5.59 -21.16
CA ARG A 8 -4.79 5.38 -19.74
C ARG A 8 -4.92 3.90 -19.38
N ASP A 9 -5.25 3.05 -20.33
CA ASP A 9 -5.47 1.62 -20.10
C ASP A 9 -4.19 0.78 -20.23
N THR A 10 -3.12 1.32 -20.80
CA THR A 10 -1.83 0.62 -20.93
C THR A 10 -1.14 0.56 -19.56
N PRO A 11 -0.76 -0.64 -19.08
CA PRO A 11 -0.06 -0.76 -17.81
C PRO A 11 1.32 -0.09 -17.89
N ILE A 12 1.66 0.71 -16.86
CA ILE A 12 2.98 1.32 -16.70
C ILE A 12 4.00 0.35 -16.11
N ILE A 13 3.53 -0.69 -15.42
CA ILE A 13 4.33 -1.81 -14.89
C ILE A 13 3.60 -3.10 -15.21
N SER A 14 4.32 -4.08 -15.78
CA SER A 14 3.80 -5.42 -16.01
C SER A 14 4.85 -6.46 -15.63
N THR A 15 4.46 -7.53 -14.94
CA THR A 15 5.31 -8.68 -14.64
C THR A 15 4.58 -9.98 -14.88
N ARG A 16 5.32 -11.02 -15.30
CA ARG A 16 4.79 -12.38 -15.49
C ARG A 16 5.74 -13.41 -14.88
N GLY A 17 5.20 -14.21 -13.96
CA GLY A 17 5.93 -15.28 -13.30
C GLY A 17 7.20 -14.81 -12.60
N LEU A 18 7.26 -13.54 -12.13
CA LEU A 18 8.47 -12.97 -11.56
C LEU A 18 8.83 -13.67 -10.25
N ARG A 19 10.05 -14.19 -10.16
CA ARG A 19 10.57 -14.86 -8.97
C ARG A 19 11.89 -14.25 -8.52
N LYS A 20 12.09 -14.20 -7.21
CA LYS A 20 13.36 -13.81 -6.60
C LYS A 20 13.70 -14.71 -5.44
N MET A 21 14.85 -15.33 -5.54
CA MET A 21 15.47 -16.12 -4.46
C MET A 21 16.73 -15.44 -3.93
N TYR A 22 16.97 -15.53 -2.63
CA TYR A 22 18.21 -15.20 -1.96
C TYR A 22 18.75 -16.49 -1.31
N GLY A 23 19.65 -17.18 -2.01
CA GLY A 23 20.03 -18.53 -1.61
C GLY A 23 18.79 -19.44 -1.53
N PRO A 24 18.51 -20.08 -0.37
CA PRO A 24 17.32 -20.92 -0.20
C PRO A 24 16.03 -20.13 0.08
N HIS A 25 16.14 -18.83 0.37
CA HIS A 25 14.98 -18.00 0.73
C HIS A 25 14.25 -17.49 -0.51
N LEU A 26 12.99 -17.88 -0.67
CA LEU A 26 12.11 -17.40 -1.74
C LEU A 26 11.44 -16.12 -1.28
N ALA A 27 11.89 -14.98 -1.83
CA ALA A 27 11.38 -13.66 -1.46
C ALA A 27 10.20 -13.20 -2.33
N LEU A 28 10.18 -13.60 -3.61
CA LEU A 28 9.06 -13.37 -4.53
C LEU A 28 8.77 -14.67 -5.29
N ASP A 29 7.51 -15.04 -5.37
CA ASP A 29 7.05 -16.28 -5.99
C ASP A 29 5.87 -16.02 -6.92
N ASP A 30 6.10 -16.19 -8.20
CA ASP A 30 5.10 -16.10 -9.26
C ASP A 30 4.32 -14.76 -9.25
N ILE A 31 5.06 -13.64 -9.22
CA ILE A 31 4.46 -12.30 -9.23
C ILE A 31 3.96 -11.98 -10.65
N ASN A 32 2.65 -11.92 -10.78
CA ASN A 32 1.92 -11.49 -11.97
C ASN A 32 1.24 -10.16 -11.62
N LEU A 33 1.70 -9.05 -12.19
CA LEU A 33 1.32 -7.70 -11.79
C LEU A 33 1.08 -6.83 -13.02
N GLU A 34 -0.02 -6.09 -13.04
CA GLU A 34 -0.32 -5.07 -14.03
C GLU A 34 -0.74 -3.77 -13.33
N ILE A 35 0.11 -2.76 -13.34
CA ILE A 35 -0.15 -1.46 -12.71
C ILE A 35 -0.42 -0.44 -13.80
N LYS A 36 -1.57 0.23 -13.71
CA LYS A 36 -1.95 1.39 -14.51
C LYS A 36 -1.50 2.69 -13.84
N LYS A 37 -1.63 3.82 -14.54
CA LYS A 37 -1.32 5.15 -13.98
C LYS A 37 -2.18 5.47 -12.76
N GLY A 38 -1.60 6.20 -11.80
CA GLY A 38 -2.28 6.67 -10.59
C GLY A 38 -1.45 6.50 -9.32
N ALA A 39 -2.12 6.54 -8.17
CA ALA A 39 -1.53 6.22 -6.88
C ALA A 39 -1.93 4.81 -6.45
N ILE A 40 -0.93 3.98 -6.20
CA ILE A 40 -1.07 2.56 -5.94
C ILE A 40 -0.40 2.21 -4.61
N GLY A 41 -1.15 1.56 -3.71
CA GLY A 41 -0.65 1.06 -2.43
C GLY A 41 -0.16 -0.39 -2.56
N ILE A 42 1.08 -0.64 -2.13
CA ILE A 42 1.62 -2.00 -2.01
C ILE A 42 1.56 -2.40 -0.54
N LEU A 43 0.56 -3.21 -0.19
CA LEU A 43 0.27 -3.62 1.18
C LEU A 43 0.82 -5.00 1.50
N GLY A 44 1.19 -5.21 2.74
CA GLY A 44 1.62 -6.51 3.24
C GLY A 44 2.46 -6.40 4.51
N PRO A 45 2.54 -7.46 5.31
CA PRO A 45 3.34 -7.46 6.53
C PRO A 45 4.84 -7.30 6.22
N ASN A 46 5.62 -7.01 7.28
CA ASN A 46 7.07 -6.96 7.15
C ASN A 46 7.61 -8.32 6.67
N GLY A 47 8.54 -8.28 5.73
CA GLY A 47 9.07 -9.49 5.09
C GLY A 47 8.18 -10.10 4.00
N ALA A 48 7.05 -9.50 3.65
CA ALA A 48 6.17 -10.00 2.57
C ALA A 48 6.78 -9.94 1.16
N GLY A 49 7.86 -9.16 0.96
CA GLY A 49 8.53 -9.02 -0.33
C GLY A 49 8.39 -7.64 -0.99
N LYS A 50 7.75 -6.65 -0.35
CA LYS A 50 7.49 -5.31 -0.91
C LYS A 50 8.75 -4.63 -1.45
N SER A 51 9.76 -4.40 -0.61
CA SER A 51 11.03 -3.76 -1.00
C SER A 51 11.82 -4.61 -2.01
N THR A 52 11.70 -5.94 -1.95
CA THR A 52 12.30 -6.84 -2.96
C THR A 52 11.65 -6.63 -4.32
N LEU A 53 10.31 -6.51 -4.37
CA LEU A 53 9.58 -6.21 -5.59
C LEU A 53 10.05 -4.88 -6.18
N PHE A 54 10.10 -3.81 -5.39
CA PHE A 54 10.59 -2.50 -5.84
C PHE A 54 12.01 -2.57 -6.40
N LYS A 55 12.93 -3.25 -5.72
CA LYS A 55 14.31 -3.44 -6.20
C LYS A 55 14.39 -4.22 -7.51
N CYS A 56 13.52 -5.23 -7.72
CA CYS A 56 13.42 -5.94 -8.99
C CYS A 56 12.90 -5.03 -10.11
N LEU A 57 11.82 -4.27 -9.87
CA LEU A 57 11.23 -3.35 -10.84
C LEU A 57 12.21 -2.24 -11.26
N LEU A 58 13.05 -1.79 -10.34
CA LEU A 58 14.11 -0.79 -10.59
C LEU A 58 15.36 -1.38 -11.28
N GLY A 59 15.41 -2.70 -11.50
CA GLY A 59 16.61 -3.36 -12.00
C GLY A 59 17.82 -3.22 -11.08
N LEU A 60 17.61 -2.96 -9.77
CA LEU A 60 18.68 -2.90 -8.75
C LEU A 60 19.15 -4.29 -8.33
N ILE A 61 18.29 -5.29 -8.46
CA ILE A 61 18.61 -6.69 -8.22
C ILE A 61 18.07 -7.54 -9.37
N THR A 62 18.86 -8.53 -9.78
CA THR A 62 18.45 -9.45 -10.84
C THR A 62 17.39 -10.43 -10.33
N THR A 63 16.34 -10.63 -11.11
CA THR A 63 15.30 -11.63 -10.85
C THR A 63 15.84 -13.04 -11.09
N THR A 64 15.32 -14.03 -10.38
CA THR A 64 15.73 -15.44 -10.57
C THR A 64 15.08 -16.02 -11.82
N SER A 65 13.78 -15.71 -12.04
CA SER A 65 13.04 -16.10 -13.25
C SER A 65 11.86 -15.14 -13.46
N GLY A 66 11.11 -15.35 -14.55
CA GLY A 66 9.99 -14.49 -14.93
C GLY A 66 10.46 -13.27 -15.72
N GLU A 67 9.57 -12.44 -16.17
CA GLU A 67 9.81 -11.26 -16.98
C GLU A 67 9.04 -10.05 -16.41
N GLY A 68 9.45 -8.86 -16.79
CA GLY A 68 8.73 -7.65 -16.40
C GLY A 68 9.19 -6.43 -17.17
N THR A 69 8.29 -5.48 -17.30
CA THR A 69 8.54 -4.19 -17.95
C THR A 69 8.06 -3.05 -17.04
N VAL A 70 8.77 -1.94 -17.12
CA VAL A 70 8.39 -0.67 -16.48
C VAL A 70 8.49 0.42 -17.52
N LEU A 71 7.39 1.12 -17.78
CA LEU A 71 7.27 2.10 -18.89
C LEU A 71 7.69 1.51 -20.25
N GLY A 72 7.46 0.21 -20.45
CA GLY A 72 7.85 -0.52 -21.65
C GLY A 72 9.31 -0.99 -21.67
N TYR A 73 10.15 -0.60 -20.70
CA TYR A 73 11.55 -1.04 -20.57
C TYR A 73 11.65 -2.34 -19.80
N ASP A 74 12.47 -3.27 -20.30
CA ASP A 74 12.72 -4.56 -19.66
C ASP A 74 13.56 -4.42 -18.37
N ILE A 75 13.08 -4.99 -17.25
CA ILE A 75 13.70 -4.85 -15.91
C ILE A 75 15.06 -5.53 -15.79
N ARG A 76 15.42 -6.47 -16.68
CA ARG A 76 16.70 -7.19 -16.63
C ARG A 76 17.79 -6.52 -17.43
N SER A 77 17.43 -5.96 -18.59
CA SER A 77 18.40 -5.45 -19.57
C SER A 77 18.43 -3.92 -19.64
N GLN A 78 17.36 -3.22 -19.22
CA GLN A 78 17.21 -1.78 -19.39
C GLN A 78 17.07 -1.01 -18.05
N GLY A 79 17.67 -1.52 -16.98
CA GLY A 79 17.55 -0.94 -15.64
C GLY A 79 17.99 0.52 -15.55
N GLU A 80 18.98 0.98 -16.33
CA GLU A 80 19.42 2.38 -16.36
C GLU A 80 18.33 3.29 -16.92
N LEU A 81 17.67 2.88 -18.02
CA LEU A 81 16.55 3.63 -18.61
C LEU A 81 15.37 3.69 -17.65
N ILE A 82 15.08 2.59 -16.97
CA ILE A 82 14.05 2.55 -15.92
C ILE A 82 14.38 3.58 -14.82
N ARG A 83 15.59 3.53 -14.25
CA ARG A 83 15.99 4.43 -13.16
C ARG A 83 16.07 5.91 -13.58
N SER A 84 16.30 6.21 -14.86
CA SER A 84 16.23 7.58 -15.36
C SER A 84 14.80 8.16 -15.40
N LYS A 85 13.78 7.29 -15.29
CA LYS A 85 12.36 7.64 -15.34
C LYS A 85 11.64 7.47 -14.02
N ILE A 86 12.30 6.86 -13.03
CA ILE A 86 11.70 6.56 -11.72
C ILE A 86 12.45 7.27 -10.62
N GLY A 87 11.70 7.99 -9.77
CA GLY A 87 12.19 8.43 -8.47
C GLY A 87 12.01 7.32 -7.44
N TYR A 88 13.06 7.00 -6.70
CA TYR A 88 12.97 5.99 -5.64
C TYR A 88 13.31 6.61 -4.28
N MET A 89 12.37 6.50 -3.36
CA MET A 89 12.51 6.86 -1.96
C MET A 89 12.61 5.58 -1.13
N PRO A 90 13.82 5.16 -0.71
CA PRO A 90 14.01 3.95 0.08
C PRO A 90 13.60 4.16 1.55
N GLU A 91 13.24 3.06 2.23
CA GLU A 91 12.91 3.06 3.66
C GLU A 91 14.11 3.50 4.50
N TYR A 92 15.29 2.91 4.27
CA TYR A 92 16.52 3.12 5.06
C TYR A 92 17.64 3.75 4.24
N ASP A 93 18.64 4.27 4.93
CA ASP A 93 20.00 4.63 4.50
C ASP A 93 20.14 5.21 3.08
N ALA A 94 19.72 6.46 2.89
CA ALA A 94 19.84 7.12 1.59
C ALA A 94 20.53 8.50 1.65
N LEU A 95 20.83 8.99 2.85
CA LEU A 95 21.34 10.35 3.05
C LEU A 95 22.66 10.33 3.81
N ASP A 96 23.63 11.14 3.35
CA ASP A 96 24.87 11.38 4.09
C ASP A 96 24.61 12.40 5.22
N PRO A 97 24.78 12.03 6.50
CA PRO A 97 24.54 12.92 7.63
C PRO A 97 25.46 14.17 7.63
N ASN A 98 26.65 14.11 7.01
CA ASN A 98 27.62 15.18 7.00
C ASN A 98 27.32 16.26 5.96
N LEU A 99 26.49 15.98 4.97
CA LEU A 99 26.13 16.92 3.92
C LEU A 99 25.04 17.89 4.37
N PHE A 100 25.00 19.08 3.74
CA PHE A 100 23.82 19.92 3.76
C PHE A 100 22.74 19.33 2.87
N ALA A 101 21.44 19.50 3.23
CA ALA A 101 20.36 18.90 2.45
C ALA A 101 20.36 19.38 0.98
N ILE A 102 20.70 20.65 0.72
CA ILE A 102 20.82 21.19 -0.63
C ILE A 102 21.89 20.48 -1.45
N ASP A 103 23.04 20.16 -0.82
CA ASP A 103 24.13 19.47 -1.50
C ASP A 103 23.81 18.00 -1.76
N GLN A 104 23.15 17.33 -0.82
CA GLN A 104 22.66 15.96 -0.98
C GLN A 104 21.70 15.84 -2.18
N VAL A 105 20.71 16.73 -2.26
CA VAL A 105 19.72 16.71 -3.35
C VAL A 105 20.36 17.07 -4.68
N ARG A 106 21.22 18.09 -4.72
CA ARG A 106 22.01 18.44 -5.92
C ARG A 106 22.84 17.25 -6.40
N TYR A 107 23.57 16.59 -5.49
CA TYR A 107 24.40 15.44 -5.81
C TYR A 107 23.59 14.27 -6.39
N SER A 108 22.38 14.04 -5.87
CA SER A 108 21.46 13.05 -6.46
C SER A 108 21.12 13.37 -7.92
N GLY A 109 20.90 14.64 -8.26
CA GLY A 109 20.68 15.06 -9.65
C GLY A 109 21.92 14.90 -10.53
N GLU A 110 23.11 15.23 -10.02
CA GLU A 110 24.37 15.05 -10.74
C GLU A 110 24.67 13.57 -11.04
N LEU A 111 24.36 12.66 -10.11
CA LEU A 111 24.48 11.19 -10.35
C LEU A 111 23.56 10.70 -11.46
N LEU A 112 22.45 11.39 -11.71
CA LEU A 112 21.53 11.10 -12.82
C LEU A 112 21.90 11.84 -14.11
N GLY A 113 23.08 12.46 -14.17
CA GLY A 113 23.60 13.11 -15.36
C GLY A 113 23.20 14.58 -15.54
N MET A 114 22.56 15.19 -14.56
CA MET A 114 22.27 16.63 -14.61
C MET A 114 23.56 17.44 -14.45
N ASN A 115 23.70 18.52 -15.24
CA ASN A 115 24.81 19.44 -15.00
C ASN A 115 24.62 20.20 -13.67
N THR A 116 25.71 20.57 -13.01
CA THR A 116 25.73 21.17 -11.66
C THR A 116 24.79 22.38 -11.54
N LYS A 117 24.75 23.25 -12.54
CA LYS A 117 23.90 24.47 -12.52
C LYS A 117 22.42 24.09 -12.48
N HIS A 118 22.00 23.17 -13.35
CA HIS A 118 20.62 22.70 -13.42
C HIS A 118 20.27 21.91 -12.16
N ALA A 119 21.14 20.99 -11.70
CA ALA A 119 20.94 20.24 -10.47
C ALA A 119 20.78 21.16 -9.24
N THR A 120 21.57 22.23 -9.15
CA THR A 120 21.46 23.24 -8.06
C THR A 120 20.10 23.94 -8.11
N GLN A 121 19.68 24.43 -9.27
CA GLN A 121 18.38 25.07 -9.42
C GLN A 121 17.24 24.12 -9.04
N ARG A 122 17.24 22.92 -9.58
CA ARG A 122 16.22 21.89 -9.26
C ARG A 122 16.23 21.51 -7.79
N ALA A 123 17.41 21.43 -7.15
CA ALA A 123 17.50 21.15 -5.72
C ALA A 123 16.78 22.21 -4.87
N HIS A 124 16.90 23.50 -5.22
CA HIS A 124 16.13 24.56 -4.56
C HIS A 124 14.62 24.37 -4.75
N GLU A 125 14.18 24.08 -5.97
CA GLU A 125 12.76 23.91 -6.31
C GLU A 125 12.14 22.71 -5.57
N VAL A 126 12.80 21.54 -5.60
CA VAL A 126 12.24 20.33 -4.96
C VAL A 126 12.30 20.42 -3.44
N LEU A 127 13.32 21.05 -2.85
CA LEU A 127 13.39 21.27 -1.41
C LEU A 127 12.32 22.27 -0.91
N GLU A 128 11.99 23.26 -1.72
CA GLU A 128 10.83 24.13 -1.46
C GLU A 128 9.52 23.36 -1.56
N TYR A 129 9.38 22.51 -2.60
CA TYR A 129 8.21 21.68 -2.84
C TYR A 129 7.91 20.72 -1.69
N VAL A 130 8.96 20.09 -1.11
CA VAL A 130 8.81 19.19 0.05
C VAL A 130 8.81 19.95 1.40
N GLY A 131 8.76 21.27 1.40
CA GLY A 131 8.56 22.11 2.58
C GLY A 131 9.80 22.35 3.46
N LEU A 132 11.00 22.01 2.99
CA LEU A 132 12.22 22.21 3.76
C LEU A 132 12.73 23.66 3.78
N LYS A 133 12.31 24.48 2.82
CA LYS A 133 12.61 25.93 2.78
C LYS A 133 14.05 26.25 3.24
N ASP A 134 14.21 27.14 4.22
CA ASP A 134 15.52 27.55 4.75
C ASP A 134 16.27 26.43 5.48
N GLN A 135 15.59 25.35 5.90
CA GLN A 135 16.23 24.20 6.52
C GLN A 135 17.19 23.47 5.54
N ARG A 136 17.06 23.70 4.22
CA ARG A 136 17.94 23.15 3.17
C ARG A 136 19.43 23.43 3.38
N TYR A 137 19.76 24.49 4.13
CA TYR A 137 21.13 24.87 4.44
C TYR A 137 21.68 24.31 5.75
N ARG A 138 20.95 23.42 6.38
CA ARG A 138 21.39 22.69 7.58
C ARG A 138 21.94 21.34 7.21
N LYS A 139 22.86 20.85 8.04
CA LYS A 139 23.38 19.48 7.94
C LYS A 139 22.29 18.44 8.24
N ILE A 140 22.29 17.35 7.49
CA ILE A 140 21.33 16.26 7.59
C ILE A 140 21.37 15.60 8.97
N GLU A 141 22.54 15.50 9.63
CA GLU A 141 22.67 14.99 11.00
C GLU A 141 21.78 15.72 12.04
N THR A 142 21.36 16.96 11.73
CA THR A 142 20.53 17.77 12.62
C THR A 142 19.02 17.67 12.34
N PHE A 143 18.62 16.77 11.41
CA PHE A 143 17.26 16.70 10.93
C PHE A 143 16.38 15.80 11.80
N SER A 144 15.11 16.19 11.96
CA SER A 144 14.07 15.30 12.48
C SER A 144 13.73 14.22 11.45
N THR A 145 13.08 13.13 11.88
CA THR A 145 12.63 12.07 10.97
C THR A 145 11.81 12.63 9.80
N GLY A 146 10.90 13.57 10.06
CA GLY A 146 10.10 14.20 9.00
C GLY A 146 10.96 14.99 7.99
N MET A 147 12.00 15.68 8.45
CA MET A 147 12.93 16.39 7.55
C MET A 147 13.80 15.40 6.76
N LEU A 148 14.20 14.26 7.34
CA LEU A 148 14.91 13.20 6.63
C LEU A 148 14.04 12.60 5.52
N GLN A 149 12.79 12.27 5.81
CA GLN A 149 11.86 11.74 4.82
C GLN A 149 11.57 12.75 3.70
N ALA A 150 11.39 14.04 4.05
CA ALA A 150 11.23 15.10 3.06
C ALA A 150 12.47 15.23 2.16
N THR A 151 13.68 15.10 2.72
CA THR A 151 14.94 15.14 1.94
C THR A 151 15.04 13.95 0.99
N LYS A 152 14.70 12.73 1.43
CA LYS A 152 14.65 11.54 0.58
C LYS A 152 13.67 11.72 -0.59
N LEU A 153 12.48 12.27 -0.30
CA LEU A 153 11.50 12.58 -1.33
C LEU A 153 12.03 13.61 -2.33
N ALA A 154 12.74 14.67 -1.86
CA ALA A 154 13.37 15.64 -2.73
C ALA A 154 14.42 15.01 -3.65
N CYS A 155 15.27 14.09 -3.12
CA CYS A 155 16.23 13.34 -3.92
C CYS A 155 15.53 12.49 -5.00
N ALA A 156 14.39 11.86 -4.67
CA ALA A 156 13.63 11.06 -5.61
C ALA A 156 12.95 11.90 -6.70
N LEU A 157 12.62 13.18 -6.43
CA LEU A 157 11.94 14.10 -7.35
C LEU A 157 12.88 14.98 -8.21
N ILE A 158 14.19 14.98 -7.93
CA ILE A 158 15.14 15.95 -8.53
C ILE A 158 15.12 15.95 -10.06
N HIS A 159 15.03 14.77 -10.68
CA HIS A 159 15.12 14.56 -12.13
C HIS A 159 13.77 14.51 -12.83
N ASP A 160 12.69 14.90 -12.15
CA ASP A 160 11.33 14.98 -12.70
C ASP A 160 10.80 13.61 -13.22
N PRO A 161 10.71 12.58 -12.36
CA PRO A 161 10.38 11.22 -12.77
C PRO A 161 8.93 11.06 -13.24
N ASP A 162 8.68 10.08 -14.12
CA ASP A 162 7.34 9.66 -14.56
C ASP A 162 6.62 8.83 -13.48
N ILE A 163 7.39 8.05 -12.71
CA ILE A 163 6.89 7.21 -11.60
C ILE A 163 7.71 7.52 -10.35
N LEU A 164 7.02 7.64 -9.23
CA LEU A 164 7.64 7.74 -7.89
C LEU A 164 7.36 6.46 -7.11
N ILE A 165 8.39 5.75 -6.68
CA ILE A 165 8.31 4.59 -5.79
C ILE A 165 8.76 5.01 -4.39
N CYS A 166 7.87 4.89 -3.40
CA CYS A 166 8.13 5.23 -2.02
C CYS A 166 8.03 3.99 -1.13
N ASP A 167 9.14 3.59 -0.52
CA ASP A 167 9.16 2.45 0.40
C ASP A 167 9.00 2.97 1.84
N GLU A 168 7.80 2.75 2.42
CA GLU A 168 7.38 3.18 3.76
C GLU A 168 7.61 4.69 4.04
N PRO A 169 7.07 5.60 3.20
CA PRO A 169 7.41 7.04 3.27
C PRO A 169 6.95 7.74 4.55
N THR A 170 5.97 7.19 5.26
CA THR A 170 5.39 7.74 6.48
C THR A 170 5.93 7.10 7.75
N ASN A 171 6.83 6.12 7.61
CA ASN A 171 7.39 5.40 8.75
C ASN A 171 8.15 6.34 9.71
N GLY A 172 7.81 6.27 11.01
CA GLY A 172 8.44 7.08 12.06
C GLY A 172 8.03 8.56 12.08
N LEU A 173 7.02 8.96 11.31
CA LEU A 173 6.50 10.32 11.31
C LEU A 173 5.43 10.52 12.40
N ASP A 174 5.45 11.71 13.01
CA ASP A 174 4.31 12.18 13.79
C ASP A 174 3.12 12.50 12.88
N GLN A 175 1.94 12.68 13.45
CA GLN A 175 0.69 12.92 12.71
C GLN A 175 0.78 14.11 11.74
N ARG A 176 1.44 15.19 12.13
CA ARG A 176 1.56 16.40 11.30
C ARG A 176 2.48 16.16 10.10
N ALA A 177 3.65 15.57 10.34
CA ALA A 177 4.61 15.25 9.28
C ALA A 177 4.03 14.18 8.32
N ARG A 178 3.29 13.18 8.86
CA ARG A 178 2.58 12.16 8.08
C ARG A 178 1.56 12.80 7.13
N SER A 179 0.65 13.62 7.64
CA SER A 179 -0.34 14.30 6.80
C SER A 179 0.32 15.19 5.75
N PHE A 180 1.39 15.90 6.09
CA PHE A 180 2.13 16.71 5.13
C PHE A 180 2.79 15.87 4.03
N MET A 181 3.36 14.70 4.37
CA MET A 181 3.94 13.76 3.41
C MET A 181 2.87 13.26 2.44
N LEU A 182 1.73 12.77 2.94
CA LEU A 182 0.62 12.28 2.12
C LEU A 182 0.06 13.38 1.20
N GLN A 183 -0.12 14.60 1.69
CA GLN A 183 -0.52 15.74 0.87
C GLN A 183 0.50 16.05 -0.23
N THR A 184 1.80 15.97 0.07
CA THR A 184 2.86 16.19 -0.91
C THR A 184 2.87 15.12 -2.00
N LEU A 185 2.69 13.84 -1.63
CA LEU A 185 2.55 12.73 -2.57
C LEU A 185 1.29 12.88 -3.44
N ASN A 186 0.14 13.25 -2.83
CA ASN A 186 -1.11 13.49 -3.56
C ASN A 186 -0.95 14.63 -4.58
N ARG A 187 -0.28 15.73 -4.18
CA ARG A 187 0.03 16.84 -5.10
C ARG A 187 0.93 16.37 -6.24
N THR A 188 1.91 15.49 -5.99
CA THR A 188 2.79 14.91 -7.01
C THR A 188 1.99 14.13 -8.06
N VAL A 189 0.96 13.38 -7.65
CA VAL A 189 0.06 12.66 -8.56
C VAL A 189 -0.79 13.63 -9.37
N ARG A 190 -1.49 14.55 -8.71
CA ARG A 190 -2.50 15.41 -9.34
C ARG A 190 -1.91 16.48 -10.26
N GLU A 191 -0.90 17.20 -9.78
CA GLU A 191 -0.32 18.33 -10.51
C GLU A 191 0.79 17.88 -11.47
N GLY A 192 1.52 16.81 -11.09
CA GLY A 192 2.65 16.31 -11.88
C GLY A 192 2.28 15.29 -12.96
N ASN A 193 1.02 14.84 -13.04
CA ASN A 193 0.59 13.72 -13.89
C ASN A 193 1.50 12.48 -13.76
N ARG A 194 2.02 12.25 -12.55
CA ARG A 194 2.94 11.16 -12.20
C ARG A 194 2.18 10.03 -11.54
N SER A 195 2.71 8.83 -11.66
CA SER A 195 2.22 7.72 -10.87
C SER A 195 3.04 7.56 -9.58
N VAL A 196 2.38 7.17 -8.50
CA VAL A 196 3.02 6.91 -7.20
C VAL A 196 2.73 5.47 -6.78
N LEU A 197 3.80 4.70 -6.52
CA LEU A 197 3.70 3.41 -5.85
C LEU A 197 4.22 3.59 -4.42
N MET A 198 3.38 3.36 -3.45
CA MET A 198 3.72 3.50 -2.04
C MET A 198 3.59 2.16 -1.32
N SER A 199 4.67 1.66 -0.71
CA SER A 199 4.51 0.60 0.28
C SER A 199 4.11 1.20 1.61
N SER A 200 3.20 0.53 2.30
CA SER A 200 2.85 0.87 3.68
C SER A 200 2.32 -0.36 4.42
N HIS A 201 2.50 -0.37 5.73
CA HIS A 201 1.80 -1.26 6.64
C HIS A 201 0.66 -0.52 7.38
N VAL A 202 0.49 0.78 7.11
CA VAL A 202 -0.56 1.64 7.68
C VAL A 202 -1.66 1.82 6.63
N MET A 203 -2.80 1.21 6.87
CA MET A 203 -3.91 1.16 5.90
C MET A 203 -4.51 2.54 5.63
N ASP A 204 -4.61 3.39 6.66
CA ASP A 204 -5.13 4.76 6.53
C ASP A 204 -4.34 5.60 5.52
N ASP A 205 -3.00 5.45 5.46
CA ASP A 205 -2.15 6.17 4.50
C ASP A 205 -2.49 5.79 3.07
N VAL A 206 -2.73 4.50 2.87
CA VAL A 206 -3.07 3.97 1.55
C VAL A 206 -4.46 4.40 1.14
N GLN A 207 -5.42 4.40 2.08
CA GLN A 207 -6.79 4.85 1.83
C GLN A 207 -6.85 6.35 1.52
N GLU A 208 -6.00 7.17 2.16
CA GLU A 208 -5.93 8.62 1.92
C GLU A 208 -5.33 8.96 0.54
N LEU A 209 -4.33 8.19 0.08
CA LEU A 209 -3.57 8.52 -1.12
C LEU A 209 -3.97 7.71 -2.36
N CYS A 210 -4.20 6.41 -2.22
CA CYS A 210 -4.23 5.47 -3.33
C CYS A 210 -5.65 5.22 -3.87
N GLN A 211 -5.75 4.92 -5.16
CA GLN A 211 -6.99 4.49 -5.81
C GLN A 211 -7.07 2.98 -5.96
N SER A 212 -5.92 2.31 -6.00
CA SER A 212 -5.84 0.86 -6.13
C SER A 212 -4.76 0.28 -5.23
N ILE A 213 -4.89 -0.99 -4.91
CA ILE A 213 -3.98 -1.69 -4.02
C ILE A 213 -3.50 -3.01 -4.62
N VAL A 214 -2.31 -3.38 -4.21
CA VAL A 214 -1.71 -4.69 -4.42
C VAL A 214 -1.34 -5.24 -3.06
N MET A 215 -1.95 -6.33 -2.64
CA MET A 215 -1.60 -7.00 -1.38
C MET A 215 -0.61 -8.12 -1.66
N ILE A 216 0.50 -8.11 -0.93
CA ILE A 216 1.55 -9.13 -1.01
C ILE A 216 1.61 -9.90 0.31
N HIS A 217 1.56 -11.21 0.24
CA HIS A 217 1.76 -12.11 1.38
C HIS A 217 2.71 -13.25 1.02
N LYS A 218 3.76 -13.43 1.83
CA LYS A 218 4.79 -14.49 1.62
C LYS A 218 5.32 -14.54 0.18
N GLY A 219 5.60 -13.37 -0.40
CA GLY A 219 6.17 -13.24 -1.73
C GLY A 219 5.18 -13.45 -2.88
N ARG A 220 3.87 -13.57 -2.63
CA ARG A 220 2.83 -13.74 -3.67
C ARG A 220 1.82 -12.59 -3.63
N ILE A 221 1.30 -12.21 -4.79
CA ILE A 221 0.17 -11.27 -4.86
C ILE A 221 -1.10 -12.03 -4.50
N VAL A 222 -1.83 -11.50 -3.52
CA VAL A 222 -3.09 -12.09 -3.05
C VAL A 222 -4.31 -11.27 -3.46
N VAL A 223 -4.12 -9.96 -3.66
CA VAL A 223 -5.14 -9.03 -4.17
C VAL A 223 -4.47 -8.01 -5.07
N GLN A 224 -5.12 -7.70 -6.17
CA GLN A 224 -4.84 -6.54 -7.03
C GLN A 224 -6.17 -5.98 -7.51
N ARG A 225 -6.61 -4.86 -6.93
CA ARG A 225 -7.91 -4.25 -7.22
C ARG A 225 -7.92 -2.75 -6.92
N SER A 226 -8.92 -2.04 -7.46
CA SER A 226 -9.23 -0.70 -6.97
C SER A 226 -9.83 -0.78 -5.55
N ILE A 227 -9.63 0.28 -4.76
CA ILE A 227 -10.23 0.38 -3.42
C ILE A 227 -11.75 0.37 -3.53
N GLU A 228 -12.29 1.02 -4.55
CA GLU A 228 -13.71 1.10 -4.85
C GLU A 228 -14.33 -0.29 -5.08
N GLU A 229 -13.69 -1.12 -5.96
CA GLU A 229 -14.11 -2.52 -6.18
C GLU A 229 -14.03 -3.38 -4.91
N LEU A 230 -13.07 -3.12 -4.03
CA LEU A 230 -12.94 -3.86 -2.78
C LEU A 230 -14.04 -3.50 -1.79
N VAL A 231 -14.39 -2.22 -1.67
CA VAL A 231 -15.49 -1.75 -0.81
C VAL A 231 -16.83 -2.29 -1.32
N GLU A 232 -17.05 -2.31 -2.63
CA GLU A 232 -18.28 -2.85 -3.24
C GLU A 232 -18.46 -4.36 -3.03
N GLN A 233 -17.35 -5.11 -2.86
CA GLN A 233 -17.39 -6.56 -2.63
C GLN A 233 -17.64 -6.95 -1.18
N VAL A 234 -17.59 -6.02 -0.25
CA VAL A 234 -17.91 -6.28 1.15
C VAL A 234 -19.42 -6.17 1.35
N ASP A 235 -19.97 -7.18 2.01
CA ASP A 235 -21.38 -7.18 2.38
C ASP A 235 -21.72 -5.92 3.18
N LYS A 236 -22.82 -5.29 2.83
CA LYS A 236 -23.35 -4.17 3.61
C LYS A 236 -23.68 -4.62 5.02
N GLU A 237 -23.14 -3.95 6.00
CA GLU A 237 -23.42 -4.21 7.42
C GLU A 237 -24.04 -2.97 8.07
N VAL A 238 -24.86 -3.20 9.09
CA VAL A 238 -25.32 -2.14 10.00
C VAL A 238 -24.63 -2.32 11.33
N GLU A 239 -23.94 -1.27 11.75
CA GLU A 239 -23.30 -1.18 13.06
C GLU A 239 -24.24 -0.54 14.07
N MET A 240 -24.39 -1.21 15.21
CA MET A 240 -25.19 -0.72 16.33
C MET A 240 -24.39 -0.66 17.61
N VAL A 241 -24.53 0.45 18.33
CA VAL A 241 -24.06 0.57 19.70
C VAL A 241 -25.26 0.39 20.64
N ILE A 242 -25.20 -0.66 21.45
CA ILE A 242 -26.30 -1.01 22.36
C ILE A 242 -25.92 -0.79 23.82
N TRP A 243 -26.93 -0.46 24.64
CA TRP A 243 -26.79 -0.30 26.08
C TRP A 243 -27.66 -1.33 26.81
N GLY A 244 -27.00 -2.19 27.61
CA GLY A 244 -27.63 -3.30 28.32
C GLY A 244 -27.97 -4.47 27.39
N GLY A 245 -28.01 -5.70 27.92
CA GLY A 245 -28.58 -6.87 27.29
C GLY A 245 -27.95 -7.33 25.97
N ALA A 246 -26.65 -7.05 25.72
CA ALA A 246 -26.00 -7.39 24.46
C ALA A 246 -26.13 -8.86 24.06
N SER A 247 -26.04 -9.77 25.01
CA SER A 247 -26.22 -11.21 24.75
C SER A 247 -27.67 -11.56 24.36
N LYS A 248 -28.67 -10.92 24.97
CA LYS A 248 -30.06 -11.11 24.59
C LYS A 248 -30.34 -10.60 23.18
N MET A 249 -29.76 -9.47 22.81
CA MET A 249 -29.86 -8.94 21.44
C MET A 249 -29.22 -9.89 20.42
N GLU A 250 -28.06 -10.45 20.74
CA GLU A 250 -27.37 -11.43 19.92
C GLU A 250 -28.22 -12.70 19.73
N ASP A 251 -28.81 -13.21 20.82
CA ASP A 251 -29.69 -14.39 20.76
C ASP A 251 -30.92 -14.13 19.88
N GLU A 252 -31.57 -12.98 20.01
CA GLU A 252 -32.73 -12.60 19.19
C GLU A 252 -32.37 -12.46 17.72
N LEU A 253 -31.26 -11.79 17.39
CA LEU A 253 -30.79 -11.65 16.00
C LEU A 253 -30.45 -13.01 15.38
N ASN A 254 -29.78 -13.89 16.12
CA ASN A 254 -29.48 -15.26 15.70
C ASN A 254 -30.76 -16.08 15.47
N SER A 255 -31.77 -15.92 16.35
CA SER A 255 -33.06 -16.60 16.21
C SER A 255 -33.80 -16.19 14.92
N MET A 256 -33.59 -14.96 14.45
CA MET A 256 -34.14 -14.43 13.20
C MET A 256 -33.31 -14.80 11.97
N GLY A 257 -32.21 -15.57 12.14
CA GLY A 257 -31.33 -16.04 11.05
C GLY A 257 -30.46 -14.96 10.45
N LEU A 258 -30.12 -13.92 11.23
CA LEU A 258 -29.24 -12.85 10.78
C LEU A 258 -27.78 -13.17 11.12
N GLU A 259 -26.90 -12.99 10.15
CA GLU A 259 -25.45 -13.09 10.36
C GLU A 259 -24.97 -11.83 11.08
N LEU A 260 -24.25 -12.00 12.18
CA LEU A 260 -23.77 -10.90 12.99
C LEU A 260 -22.37 -11.13 13.55
N ARG A 261 -21.69 -10.03 13.88
CA ARG A 261 -20.43 -10.02 14.66
C ARG A 261 -20.60 -9.10 15.85
N ARG A 262 -20.16 -9.56 17.03
CA ARG A 262 -20.22 -8.78 18.25
C ARG A 262 -18.83 -8.37 18.72
N LEU A 263 -18.66 -7.08 18.98
CA LEU A 263 -17.45 -6.44 19.48
C LEU A 263 -17.81 -5.68 20.80
N GLY A 264 -17.97 -6.41 21.88
CA GLY A 264 -18.38 -5.85 23.18
C GLY A 264 -19.81 -5.30 23.17
N ARG A 265 -19.97 -3.97 23.11
CA ARG A 265 -21.27 -3.26 23.03
C ARG A 265 -21.67 -2.91 21.59
N VAL A 266 -20.79 -3.16 20.63
CA VAL A 266 -21.04 -2.95 19.22
C VAL A 266 -21.48 -4.28 18.62
N ILE A 267 -22.58 -4.26 17.87
CA ILE A 267 -23.05 -5.40 17.07
C ILE A 267 -23.09 -4.93 15.61
N ARG A 268 -22.44 -5.66 14.73
CA ARG A 268 -22.54 -5.49 13.28
C ARG A 268 -23.41 -6.62 12.73
N VAL A 269 -24.39 -6.26 11.92
CA VAL A 269 -25.33 -7.20 11.31
C VAL A 269 -25.29 -7.06 9.81
N LYS A 270 -25.10 -8.14 9.10
CA LYS A 270 -25.09 -8.19 7.64
C LYS A 270 -26.49 -7.85 7.08
N VAL A 271 -26.54 -6.89 6.16
CA VAL A 271 -27.78 -6.44 5.51
C VAL A 271 -27.99 -7.24 4.22
N THR A 272 -28.93 -8.18 4.24
CA THR A 272 -29.27 -9.00 3.06
C THR A 272 -30.50 -8.47 2.31
N SER A 273 -31.29 -7.61 2.93
CA SER A 273 -32.49 -6.99 2.35
C SER A 273 -32.91 -5.75 3.14
N GLU A 274 -33.76 -4.92 2.56
CA GLU A 274 -34.36 -3.76 3.27
C GLU A 274 -35.08 -4.15 4.57
N LYS A 275 -35.69 -5.36 4.60
CA LYS A 275 -36.35 -5.90 5.79
C LYS A 275 -35.40 -6.27 6.92
N THR A 276 -34.06 -6.30 6.68
CA THR A 276 -33.09 -6.61 7.72
C THR A 276 -33.09 -5.52 8.81
N ILE A 277 -33.25 -4.27 8.45
CA ILE A 277 -33.34 -3.13 9.39
C ILE A 277 -34.57 -3.29 10.29
N ASP A 278 -35.72 -3.64 9.74
CA ASP A 278 -36.94 -3.88 10.50
C ASP A 278 -36.77 -5.03 11.52
N LYS A 279 -36.13 -6.14 11.10
CA LYS A 279 -35.82 -7.26 11.99
C LYS A 279 -34.89 -6.87 13.13
N ILE A 280 -33.86 -6.03 12.84
CA ILE A 280 -32.93 -5.51 13.84
C ILE A 280 -33.69 -4.69 14.89
N LEU A 281 -34.59 -3.80 14.46
CA LEU A 281 -35.41 -2.99 15.36
C LEU A 281 -36.37 -3.85 16.18
N GLN A 282 -36.98 -4.87 15.57
CA GLN A 282 -37.82 -5.85 16.27
C GLN A 282 -37.02 -6.60 17.34
N ALA A 283 -35.83 -7.10 17.01
CA ALA A 283 -34.96 -7.78 17.96
C ALA A 283 -34.57 -6.87 19.14
N ALA A 284 -34.30 -5.58 18.90
CA ALA A 284 -34.01 -4.63 19.96
C ALA A 284 -35.17 -4.43 20.93
N VAL A 285 -36.42 -4.38 20.41
CA VAL A 285 -37.64 -4.28 21.23
C VAL A 285 -37.84 -5.56 22.02
N SER A 286 -37.72 -6.75 21.39
CA SER A 286 -37.90 -8.05 22.05
C SER A 286 -36.86 -8.29 23.14
N ALA A 287 -35.61 -7.92 22.90
CA ALA A 287 -34.53 -8.04 23.88
C ALA A 287 -34.59 -6.99 24.98
N GLY A 288 -35.43 -5.95 24.86
CA GLY A 288 -35.54 -4.85 25.81
C GLY A 288 -34.25 -4.03 25.93
N VAL A 289 -33.49 -3.88 24.84
CA VAL A 289 -32.21 -3.16 24.81
C VAL A 289 -32.38 -1.76 24.25
N GLN A 290 -31.50 -0.82 24.67
CA GLN A 290 -31.46 0.51 24.09
C GLN A 290 -30.42 0.56 22.98
N VAL A 291 -30.84 0.87 21.76
CA VAL A 291 -29.96 1.23 20.66
C VAL A 291 -29.57 2.69 20.82
N ARG A 292 -28.30 2.98 21.06
CA ARG A 292 -27.76 4.33 21.22
C ARG A 292 -27.33 4.95 19.92
N GLN A 293 -26.85 4.15 19.01
CA GLN A 293 -26.43 4.55 17.67
C GLN A 293 -26.69 3.39 16.73
N MET A 294 -27.10 3.72 15.53
CA MET A 294 -27.26 2.80 14.41
C MET A 294 -26.84 3.53 13.16
N LYS A 295 -25.89 2.95 12.42
CA LYS A 295 -25.35 3.50 11.17
C LYS A 295 -25.03 2.40 10.19
N GLU A 296 -25.03 2.70 8.90
CA GLU A 296 -24.43 1.84 7.90
C GLU A 296 -22.93 1.74 8.20
N TYR A 297 -22.41 0.54 8.18
CA TYR A 297 -20.98 0.30 8.40
C TYR A 297 -20.28 0.31 7.05
N GLU A 298 -19.37 1.23 6.89
CA GLU A 298 -18.44 1.28 5.77
C GLU A 298 -17.13 0.64 6.22
N PRO A 299 -16.77 -0.56 5.67
CA PRO A 299 -15.53 -1.22 6.03
C PRO A 299 -14.34 -0.37 5.59
N ASP A 300 -13.35 -0.24 6.46
CA ASP A 300 -12.07 0.34 6.12
C ASP A 300 -11.15 -0.70 5.45
N LEU A 301 -10.01 -0.26 4.95
CA LEU A 301 -9.04 -1.17 4.32
C LEU A 301 -8.48 -2.20 5.29
N GLU A 302 -8.45 -1.93 6.60
CA GLU A 302 -8.00 -2.87 7.62
C GLU A 302 -8.98 -4.03 7.77
N ASP A 303 -10.27 -3.74 7.82
CA ASP A 303 -11.33 -4.76 7.81
C ASP A 303 -11.26 -5.64 6.55
N ILE A 304 -11.10 -5.01 5.39
CA ILE A 304 -10.98 -5.72 4.10
C ILE A 304 -9.73 -6.61 4.10
N PHE A 305 -8.60 -6.10 4.58
CA PHE A 305 -7.36 -6.86 4.69
C PHE A 305 -7.53 -8.09 5.59
N LEU A 306 -8.14 -7.93 6.76
CA LEU A 306 -8.41 -9.03 7.69
C LEU A 306 -9.32 -10.08 7.06
N LEU A 307 -10.38 -9.67 6.35
CA LEU A 307 -11.27 -10.60 5.64
C LEU A 307 -10.53 -11.40 4.55
N VAL A 308 -9.64 -10.76 3.80
CA VAL A 308 -8.83 -11.43 2.78
C VAL A 308 -7.86 -12.41 3.44
N MET A 309 -7.20 -12.02 4.53
CA MET A 309 -6.26 -12.88 5.25
C MET A 309 -6.95 -14.10 5.88
N ASP A 310 -8.14 -13.95 6.43
CA ASP A 310 -8.95 -15.06 6.97
C ASP A 310 -9.35 -16.04 5.88
N LYS A 311 -9.80 -15.55 4.72
CA LYS A 311 -10.11 -16.42 3.57
C LYS A 311 -8.89 -17.20 3.08
N LEU A 312 -7.72 -16.56 3.03
CA LEU A 312 -6.45 -17.22 2.68
C LEU A 312 -6.04 -18.25 3.75
N GLY A 313 -6.17 -17.92 5.03
CA GLY A 313 -5.89 -18.82 6.14
C GLY A 313 -6.78 -20.07 6.13
N SER A 314 -8.05 -19.93 5.76
CA SER A 314 -9.00 -21.06 5.62
C SER A 314 -8.71 -21.93 4.40
N GLN A 315 -8.26 -21.36 3.29
CA GLN A 315 -7.85 -22.11 2.10
C GLN A 315 -6.57 -22.93 2.34
N ILE A 316 -5.61 -22.40 3.11
CA ILE A 316 -4.36 -23.11 3.46
C ILE A 316 -4.64 -24.28 4.41
N LYS A 317 -5.62 -24.18 5.31
CA LYS A 317 -6.04 -25.28 6.19
C LYS A 317 -6.79 -26.39 5.44
N GLY A 318 -7.49 -26.06 4.36
CA GLY A 318 -8.21 -27.04 3.51
C GLY A 318 -7.33 -27.86 2.57
N THR A 319 -6.10 -27.43 2.31
CA THR A 319 -5.12 -28.14 1.47
C THR A 319 -4.07 -28.92 2.28
N GLY A 320 -4.13 -28.88 3.62
CA GLY A 320 -3.16 -29.51 4.53
C GLY A 320 -3.38 -31.01 4.83
N ASP A 321 -4.38 -31.66 4.22
CA ASP A 321 -4.73 -33.05 4.54
C ASP A 321 -4.29 -34.10 3.50
N LEU A 322 -3.29 -33.80 2.68
CA LEU A 322 -2.70 -34.78 1.76
C LEU A 322 -1.17 -34.69 1.74
N MET A 323 -0.51 -35.06 2.84
CA MET A 323 0.87 -35.60 2.87
C MET A 323 1.26 -36.01 4.30
N THR A 324 0.83 -37.16 4.73
CA THR A 324 1.54 -37.94 5.73
C THR A 324 2.73 -38.60 5.06
N PRO A 325 3.98 -38.40 5.51
CA PRO A 325 5.07 -39.25 5.06
C PRO A 325 4.93 -40.62 5.76
N GLU A 326 4.73 -41.66 4.96
CA GLU A 326 4.92 -43.04 5.39
C GLU A 326 6.34 -43.20 5.93
N HIS A 327 6.45 -43.49 7.22
CA HIS A 327 7.63 -44.08 7.81
C HIS A 327 7.79 -45.49 7.25
N THR A 328 8.69 -45.67 6.31
CA THR A 328 9.32 -46.99 6.10
C THR A 328 10.58 -47.03 6.94
N GLY A 329 10.49 -47.74 8.07
CA GLY A 329 11.62 -48.28 8.77
C GLY A 329 12.21 -49.43 7.97
N GLY A 330 13.51 -49.65 8.14
CA GLY A 330 14.16 -50.86 7.63
C GLY A 330 15.67 -50.75 7.67
N VAL A 331 16.23 -51.29 8.77
CA VAL A 331 17.59 -51.88 8.95
C VAL A 331 18.77 -50.92 8.87
#